data_058d9e3929fdc332d0ce4b39dc3d38aa
#
_entry.id   058d9e3929fdc332d0ce4b39dc3d38aa
#
_cell.length_a   1.000
_cell.length_b   1.000
_cell.length_c   1.000
_cell.angle_alpha   90.00
_cell.angle_beta   90.00
_cell.angle_gamma   90.00
#
_symmetry.space_group_name_H-M   'P 1'
#
loop_
_entity.id
_entity.type
_entity.pdbx_description
1 polymer ?
#
loop_
_entity_poly.entity_id
_entity_poly.type
_entity_poly.pdbx_seq_one_letter_code
_entity_poly.pdbx_strand_id
1 'polypeptide(L)'
;MTTTNNRRDFVKSAATLAAIASPLSTLAQSFDFKPNQRYPDPNVFILDPSFAKYRIYSSTIEQVGTGMRWAEGPVYFPSEKAGAPGYLLVSDIPNNRLMKFDEATNKFTVHKTNVNYANGNTRDRQGRLVTCEHSVTRRVVRTEKNGKITVLADSFEGKRLNAPNDIVVKSDDSIWFTDPLFGIGGEWEGSRGKSEQATTNVYRIDKSGKITAVITDLFNPNGIAFSPDEKKLYVVEWKGTPNRSIWSFDVNADGTVSNKTKLIDADGTGTLDGFRVDRDGNLWCGWGYNGSFQATATDIGGGMKAHLPNAKAEEMDGVKVFNKDGKAIGFIRLPERCANLEFGGPKRNRLYMASCHSLYALYVESHGAV
;
A
#
# COMPACT_ATOMS: atom_id res chain seq x y z
N MET A 1 40.10 -70.91 25.16
CA MET A 1 40.80 -69.98 24.27
C MET A 1 40.02 -68.69 24.22
N THR A 2 40.49 -67.71 24.89
CA THR A 2 39.90 -66.42 25.15
C THR A 2 40.29 -65.45 24.06
N THR A 3 39.34 -64.82 23.37
CA THR A 3 39.56 -63.66 22.47
C THR A 3 38.97 -62.45 23.14
N THR A 4 39.85 -61.59 23.56
CA THR A 4 39.58 -60.26 24.11
C THR A 4 39.21 -59.32 22.98
N ASN A 5 37.97 -58.75 23.03
CA ASN A 5 37.53 -57.70 22.16
C ASN A 5 38.06 -56.35 22.63
N ASN A 6 38.78 -55.67 21.75
CA ASN A 6 39.48 -54.43 22.00
C ASN A 6 38.53 -53.24 21.82
N ARG A 7 38.22 -52.57 22.93
CA ARG A 7 37.33 -51.40 23.01
C ARG A 7 37.94 -50.08 22.44
N ARG A 8 38.97 -50.16 21.61
CA ARG A 8 39.71 -48.96 21.14
C ARG A 8 39.41 -48.51 19.73
N ASP A 9 38.59 -49.23 18.97
CA ASP A 9 38.31 -48.84 17.57
C ASP A 9 36.99 -48.15 17.37
N PHE A 10 36.23 -47.88 18.45
CA PHE A 10 34.92 -47.18 18.34
C PHE A 10 35.00 -45.66 18.57
N VAL A 11 36.18 -45.11 18.81
CA VAL A 11 36.33 -43.65 19.13
C VAL A 11 36.96 -42.86 17.97
N LYS A 12 37.23 -43.46 16.81
CA LYS A 12 37.85 -42.74 15.69
C LYS A 12 36.94 -42.45 14.54
N SER A 13 35.65 -42.71 14.64
CA SER A 13 34.69 -42.36 13.53
C SER A 13 33.65 -41.32 13.94
N ALA A 14 33.89 -40.55 15.02
CA ALA A 14 32.98 -39.52 15.49
C ALA A 14 33.55 -38.09 15.38
N ALA A 15 34.42 -37.86 14.42
CA ALA A 15 34.96 -36.52 14.21
C ALA A 15 35.12 -36.29 12.71
N THR A 16 34.05 -35.98 12.01
CA THR A 16 33.99 -35.10 10.81
C THR A 16 32.58 -35.08 10.23
N LEU A 17 31.63 -34.65 10.99
CA LEU A 17 30.39 -34.03 10.51
C LEU A 17 30.38 -32.63 11.06
N ALA A 18 31.38 -31.84 10.65
CA ALA A 18 31.23 -30.39 10.67
C ALA A 18 30.15 -30.06 9.65
N ALA A 19 28.98 -29.78 10.20
CA ALA A 19 27.85 -29.28 9.45
C ALA A 19 28.31 -28.07 8.64
N ILE A 20 28.40 -28.22 7.33
CA ILE A 20 28.29 -27.14 6.39
C ILE A 20 26.83 -26.71 6.50
N ALA A 21 26.54 -25.86 7.50
CA ALA A 21 25.38 -25.01 7.49
C ALA A 21 25.66 -23.97 6.39
N SER A 22 25.46 -24.36 5.15
CA SER A 22 25.23 -23.37 4.10
C SER A 22 24.08 -22.53 4.60
N PRO A 23 24.21 -21.19 4.68
CA PRO A 23 23.05 -20.39 4.86
C PRO A 23 22.14 -20.74 3.66
N LEU A 24 20.97 -21.29 3.93
CA LEU A 24 19.86 -21.24 3.01
C LEU A 24 19.65 -19.75 2.75
N SER A 25 20.38 -19.22 1.76
CA SER A 25 19.94 -18.02 1.08
C SER A 25 18.57 -18.39 0.54
N THR A 26 17.54 -17.94 1.26
CA THR A 26 16.23 -17.82 0.66
C THR A 26 16.49 -17.06 -0.63
N LEU A 27 16.41 -17.78 -1.75
CA LEU A 27 16.33 -17.17 -3.05
C LEU A 27 15.08 -16.29 -2.99
N ALA A 28 15.26 -15.03 -2.61
CA ALA A 28 14.28 -14.01 -2.85
C ALA A 28 14.01 -14.10 -4.34
N GLN A 29 12.78 -14.36 -4.71
CA GLN A 29 12.36 -14.37 -6.10
C GLN A 29 12.73 -12.99 -6.65
N SER A 30 13.85 -12.89 -7.37
CA SER A 30 14.26 -11.65 -8.01
C SER A 30 13.44 -11.54 -9.28
N PHE A 31 12.47 -10.64 -9.29
CA PHE A 31 11.86 -10.22 -10.55
C PHE A 31 12.91 -9.46 -11.34
N ASP A 32 13.28 -9.99 -12.51
CA ASP A 32 14.31 -9.40 -13.39
C ASP A 32 13.72 -8.16 -14.08
N PHE A 33 13.62 -7.07 -13.34
CA PHE A 33 13.22 -5.78 -13.88
C PHE A 33 14.44 -5.09 -14.49
N LYS A 34 14.35 -4.77 -15.78
CA LYS A 34 15.36 -3.97 -16.48
C LYS A 34 14.81 -2.57 -16.72
N PRO A 35 15.41 -1.54 -16.09
CA PRO A 35 15.04 -0.16 -16.40
C PRO A 35 15.16 0.10 -17.90
N ASN A 36 14.21 0.86 -18.43
CA ASN A 36 14.29 1.26 -19.81
C ASN A 36 15.44 2.24 -20.02
N GLN A 37 16.32 1.96 -20.99
CA GLN A 37 17.47 2.81 -21.30
C GLN A 37 17.14 3.89 -22.33
N ARG A 38 15.91 3.89 -22.86
CA ARG A 38 15.48 4.83 -23.89
C ARG A 38 14.58 5.92 -23.30
N TYR A 39 14.87 7.16 -23.65
CA TYR A 39 14.04 8.32 -23.30
C TYR A 39 13.16 8.74 -24.48
N PRO A 40 11.93 9.22 -24.22
CA PRO A 40 11.21 9.11 -22.93
C PRO A 40 10.82 7.66 -22.63
N ASP A 41 10.59 7.33 -21.35
CA ASP A 41 10.14 5.99 -20.98
C ASP A 41 8.81 5.64 -21.67
N PRO A 42 8.76 4.57 -22.50
CA PRO A 42 7.56 4.18 -23.23
C PRO A 42 6.44 3.66 -22.33
N ASN A 43 6.72 3.38 -21.05
CA ASN A 43 5.72 2.95 -20.09
C ASN A 43 5.00 4.13 -19.39
N VAL A 44 5.37 5.37 -19.71
CA VAL A 44 4.68 6.57 -19.22
C VAL A 44 3.82 7.14 -20.36
N PHE A 45 2.53 6.85 -20.32
CA PHE A 45 1.57 7.20 -21.35
C PHE A 45 0.89 8.54 -21.06
N ILE A 46 0.80 9.39 -22.07
CA ILE A 46 -0.01 10.61 -22.08
C ILE A 46 -1.37 10.22 -22.67
N LEU A 47 -2.41 10.15 -21.84
CA LEU A 47 -3.78 9.84 -22.26
C LEU A 47 -4.53 11.10 -22.67
N ASP A 48 -4.14 12.25 -22.10
CA ASP A 48 -4.65 13.58 -22.42
C ASP A 48 -3.49 14.58 -22.44
N PRO A 49 -3.46 15.56 -23.35
CA PRO A 49 -2.37 16.55 -23.46
C PRO A 49 -2.04 17.26 -22.14
N SER A 50 -3.00 17.41 -21.23
CA SER A 50 -2.78 18.05 -19.93
C SER A 50 -1.79 17.30 -19.04
N PHE A 51 -1.57 16.01 -19.28
CA PHE A 51 -0.60 15.22 -18.53
C PHE A 51 0.85 15.49 -18.96
N ALA A 52 1.09 16.01 -20.15
CA ALA A 52 2.44 16.21 -20.70
C ALA A 52 3.37 17.00 -19.75
N LYS A 53 2.82 18.00 -19.03
CA LYS A 53 3.58 18.82 -18.08
C LYS A 53 4.09 18.05 -16.85
N TYR A 54 3.52 16.90 -16.53
CA TYR A 54 3.92 16.09 -15.36
C TYR A 54 4.98 15.06 -15.69
N ARG A 55 5.19 14.76 -16.96
CA ARG A 55 6.15 13.78 -17.44
C ARG A 55 7.53 14.40 -17.63
N ILE A 56 8.52 13.92 -16.91
CA ILE A 56 9.92 14.28 -17.16
C ILE A 56 10.44 13.43 -18.31
N TYR A 57 10.93 14.09 -19.37
CA TYR A 57 11.41 13.40 -20.59
C TYR A 57 12.53 12.40 -20.30
N SER A 58 13.49 12.79 -19.45
CA SER A 58 14.70 12.00 -19.11
C SER A 58 14.58 11.18 -17.82
N SER A 59 13.36 10.94 -17.35
CA SER A 59 13.09 10.06 -16.21
C SER A 59 12.58 8.70 -16.68
N THR A 60 13.05 7.64 -16.03
CA THR A 60 12.61 6.26 -16.26
C THR A 60 12.13 5.63 -14.96
N ILE A 61 11.30 4.60 -15.09
CA ILE A 61 10.87 3.79 -13.95
C ILE A 61 12.08 3.01 -13.41
N GLU A 62 12.27 3.07 -12.11
CA GLU A 62 13.30 2.34 -11.36
C GLU A 62 12.64 1.32 -10.45
N GLN A 63 13.19 0.11 -10.33
CA GLN A 63 12.87 -0.81 -9.24
C GLN A 63 13.86 -0.56 -8.11
N VAL A 64 13.38 0.01 -7.01
CA VAL A 64 14.25 0.41 -5.87
C VAL A 64 14.20 -0.60 -4.71
N GLY A 65 13.32 -1.59 -4.80
CA GLY A 65 13.23 -2.67 -3.84
C GLY A 65 12.36 -3.82 -4.35
N THR A 66 12.65 -5.05 -3.92
CA THR A 66 11.88 -6.25 -4.26
C THR A 66 11.95 -7.29 -3.15
N GLY A 67 11.21 -8.39 -3.29
CA GLY A 67 11.20 -9.50 -2.33
C GLY A 67 10.10 -9.39 -1.28
N MET A 68 9.10 -8.54 -1.51
CA MET A 68 7.85 -8.51 -0.75
C MET A 68 6.85 -9.54 -1.30
N ARG A 69 5.73 -9.71 -0.63
CA ARG A 69 4.61 -10.54 -1.10
C ARG A 69 3.39 -9.72 -1.48
N TRP A 70 3.14 -8.65 -0.75
CA TRP A 70 2.13 -7.65 -1.06
C TRP A 70 2.55 -6.32 -0.44
N ALA A 71 3.10 -5.45 -1.28
CA ALA A 71 3.59 -4.14 -0.87
C ALA A 71 2.44 -3.14 -0.77
N GLU A 72 2.30 -2.50 0.39
CA GLU A 72 1.24 -1.56 0.70
C GLU A 72 1.70 -0.43 1.63
N GLY A 73 0.84 0.57 1.78
CA GLY A 73 0.95 1.66 2.73
C GLY A 73 2.30 2.37 2.72
N PRO A 74 2.81 2.82 1.57
CA PRO A 74 4.07 3.56 1.54
C PRO A 74 3.92 4.91 2.24
N VAL A 75 4.93 5.30 3.02
CA VAL A 75 5.02 6.61 3.68
C VAL A 75 6.44 7.15 3.64
N TYR A 76 6.60 8.39 3.20
CA TYR A 76 7.90 9.03 3.08
C TYR A 76 8.23 9.89 4.30
N PHE A 77 9.43 9.73 4.84
CA PHE A 77 10.03 10.55 5.89
C PHE A 77 11.13 11.42 5.30
N PRO A 78 10.92 12.73 5.20
CA PRO A 78 11.96 13.63 4.74
C PRO A 78 13.10 13.66 5.75
N SER A 79 14.30 13.97 5.25
CA SER A 79 15.45 14.26 6.11
C SER A 79 15.19 15.53 6.95
N GLU A 80 15.70 15.56 8.18
CA GLU A 80 15.71 16.78 8.99
C GLU A 80 16.59 17.88 8.36
N LYS A 81 17.59 17.48 7.58
CA LYS A 81 18.40 18.39 6.79
C LYS A 81 17.69 18.72 5.48
N ALA A 82 17.32 19.98 5.30
CA ALA A 82 16.65 20.46 4.10
C ALA A 82 17.40 20.07 2.82
N GLY A 83 16.68 19.54 1.84
CA GLY A 83 17.22 19.10 0.54
C GLY A 83 18.04 17.81 0.57
N ALA A 84 18.23 17.20 1.73
CA ALA A 84 18.87 15.88 1.81
C ALA A 84 17.88 14.74 1.57
N PRO A 85 18.37 13.58 1.07
CA PRO A 85 17.56 12.38 0.92
C PRO A 85 16.94 11.92 2.24
N GLY A 86 15.71 11.46 2.18
CA GLY A 86 15.00 10.87 3.29
C GLY A 86 14.92 9.34 3.20
N TYR A 87 13.82 8.78 3.68
CA TYR A 87 13.56 7.35 3.54
C TYR A 87 12.06 7.08 3.40
N LEU A 88 11.73 5.96 2.79
CA LEU A 88 10.38 5.44 2.67
C LEU A 88 10.22 4.20 3.55
N LEU A 89 9.10 4.10 4.25
CA LEU A 89 8.63 2.84 4.81
C LEU A 89 7.50 2.29 3.94
N VAL A 90 7.43 0.97 3.83
CA VAL A 90 6.37 0.27 3.10
C VAL A 90 6.02 -1.02 3.82
N SER A 91 4.74 -1.34 3.91
CA SER A 91 4.24 -2.57 4.49
C SER A 91 4.42 -3.73 3.51
N ASP A 92 4.92 -4.86 4.01
CA ASP A 92 4.88 -6.16 3.35
C ASP A 92 3.94 -7.04 4.18
N ILE A 93 2.64 -6.92 3.87
CA ILE A 93 1.57 -7.40 4.76
C ILE A 93 1.69 -8.90 5.03
N PRO A 94 1.74 -9.80 4.02
CA PRO A 94 1.75 -11.24 4.29
C PRO A 94 3.00 -11.73 5.02
N ASN A 95 4.11 -11.02 4.88
CA ASN A 95 5.35 -11.30 5.61
C ASN A 95 5.38 -10.63 6.99
N ASN A 96 4.31 -9.94 7.39
CA ASN A 96 4.14 -9.27 8.69
C ASN A 96 5.34 -8.39 9.07
N ARG A 97 5.77 -7.52 8.12
CA ARG A 97 6.95 -6.66 8.28
C ARG A 97 6.79 -5.30 7.60
N LEU A 98 7.53 -4.31 8.11
CA LEU A 98 7.79 -3.05 7.43
C LEU A 98 9.16 -3.12 6.76
N MET A 99 9.22 -2.69 5.52
CA MET A 99 10.46 -2.50 4.77
C MET A 99 10.85 -1.03 4.75
N LYS A 100 12.13 -0.75 4.64
CA LYS A 100 12.69 0.60 4.51
C LYS A 100 13.51 0.73 3.24
N PHE A 101 13.19 1.72 2.42
CA PHE A 101 14.06 2.21 1.37
C PHE A 101 14.77 3.48 1.86
N ASP A 102 16.09 3.45 1.93
CA ASP A 102 16.91 4.57 2.34
C ASP A 102 17.50 5.25 1.08
N GLU A 103 17.02 6.45 0.77
CA GLU A 103 17.43 7.14 -0.46
C GLU A 103 18.91 7.52 -0.50
N ALA A 104 19.51 7.81 0.66
CA ALA A 104 20.92 8.23 0.73
C ALA A 104 21.87 7.08 0.37
N THR A 105 21.50 5.87 0.75
CA THR A 105 22.33 4.67 0.54
C THR A 105 21.82 3.77 -0.56
N ASN A 106 20.63 4.06 -1.10
CA ASN A 106 19.91 3.23 -2.09
C ASN A 106 19.72 1.79 -1.61
N LYS A 107 19.49 1.59 -0.31
CA LYS A 107 19.32 0.27 0.29
C LYS A 107 17.86 0.02 0.64
N PHE A 108 17.40 -1.19 0.30
CA PHE A 108 16.08 -1.70 0.68
C PHE A 108 16.26 -2.82 1.71
N THR A 109 15.74 -2.63 2.92
CA THR A 109 15.99 -3.52 4.06
C THR A 109 14.74 -3.73 4.91
N VAL A 110 14.70 -4.80 5.71
CA VAL A 110 13.68 -4.97 6.73
C VAL A 110 13.88 -3.93 7.82
N HIS A 111 12.87 -3.12 8.07
CA HIS A 111 12.86 -2.12 9.14
C HIS A 111 12.34 -2.69 10.46
N LYS A 112 11.23 -3.43 10.41
CA LYS A 112 10.59 -4.02 11.59
C LYS A 112 9.81 -5.28 11.20
N THR A 113 9.80 -6.27 12.07
CA THR A 113 9.00 -7.50 11.95
C THR A 113 7.92 -7.55 13.02
N ASN A 114 6.95 -8.47 12.86
CA ASN A 114 5.83 -8.65 13.79
C ASN A 114 5.04 -7.35 14.01
N VAL A 115 4.59 -6.78 12.91
CA VAL A 115 3.90 -5.48 12.87
C VAL A 115 2.36 -5.62 12.82
N ASN A 116 1.85 -6.79 13.24
CA ASN A 116 0.41 -7.10 13.26
C ASN A 116 -0.24 -6.93 11.89
N TYR A 117 0.46 -7.38 10.83
CA TYR A 117 0.02 -7.24 9.45
C TYR A 117 -0.32 -5.78 9.12
N ALA A 118 0.60 -4.87 9.44
CA ALA A 118 0.45 -3.45 9.14
C ALA A 118 0.15 -3.25 7.65
N ASN A 119 -0.80 -2.37 7.34
CA ASN A 119 -1.17 -1.99 5.99
C ASN A 119 -0.86 -0.50 5.75
N GLY A 120 -1.83 0.38 5.80
CA GLY A 120 -1.68 1.81 5.58
C GLY A 120 -0.79 2.47 6.63
N ASN A 121 0.09 3.34 6.17
CA ASN A 121 0.93 4.16 7.02
C ASN A 121 0.85 5.61 6.59
N THR A 122 0.97 6.50 7.55
CA THR A 122 1.09 7.93 7.32
C THR A 122 1.99 8.56 8.36
N ARG A 123 2.26 9.83 8.21
CA ARG A 123 3.04 10.61 9.15
C ARG A 123 2.18 11.70 9.76
N ASP A 124 2.18 11.79 11.09
CA ASP A 124 1.50 12.91 11.74
C ASP A 124 2.27 14.24 11.59
N ARG A 125 1.68 15.33 12.01
CA ARG A 125 2.27 16.67 11.87
C ARG A 125 3.57 16.87 12.68
N GLN A 126 3.81 16.00 13.66
CA GLN A 126 5.05 15.96 14.44
C GLN A 126 6.09 15.00 13.84
N GLY A 127 5.81 14.42 12.67
CA GLY A 127 6.71 13.52 11.97
C GLY A 127 6.75 12.10 12.54
N ARG A 128 5.76 11.68 13.33
CA ARG A 128 5.69 10.33 13.90
C ARG A 128 4.92 9.41 12.96
N LEU A 129 5.32 8.15 12.93
CA LEU A 129 4.63 7.12 12.15
C LEU A 129 3.27 6.78 12.78
N VAL A 130 2.22 6.83 11.96
CA VAL A 130 0.88 6.35 12.29
C VAL A 130 0.55 5.19 11.35
N THR A 131 0.13 4.05 11.92
CA THR A 131 -0.02 2.78 11.20
C THR A 131 -1.37 2.15 11.47
N CYS A 132 -2.00 1.63 10.43
CA CYS A 132 -3.11 0.69 10.51
C CYS A 132 -2.57 -0.71 10.74
N GLU A 133 -2.72 -1.26 11.94
CA GLU A 133 -2.49 -2.69 12.22
C GLU A 133 -3.72 -3.46 11.75
N HIS A 134 -3.62 -4.01 10.54
CA HIS A 134 -4.72 -4.49 9.72
C HIS A 134 -5.39 -5.76 10.28
N SER A 135 -4.59 -6.65 10.89
CA SER A 135 -5.09 -7.90 11.45
C SER A 135 -4.54 -8.16 12.85
N VAL A 136 -4.95 -9.24 13.48
CA VAL A 136 -4.61 -9.64 14.85
C VAL A 136 -5.07 -8.61 15.86
N THR A 137 -4.43 -7.45 15.91
CA THR A 137 -4.78 -6.36 16.85
C THR A 137 -5.91 -5.48 16.35
N ARG A 138 -6.05 -5.28 15.03
CA ARG A 138 -7.14 -4.53 14.38
C ARG A 138 -7.30 -3.14 14.98
N ARG A 139 -6.25 -2.31 14.84
CA ARG A 139 -6.17 -1.01 15.52
C ARG A 139 -5.34 0.01 14.73
N VAL A 140 -5.52 1.28 15.05
CA VAL A 140 -4.65 2.37 14.60
C VAL A 140 -3.70 2.72 15.74
N VAL A 141 -2.41 2.78 15.41
CA VAL A 141 -1.36 3.07 16.38
C VAL A 141 -0.44 4.19 15.91
N ARG A 142 0.22 4.83 16.87
CA ARG A 142 1.28 5.79 16.61
C ARG A 142 2.58 5.31 17.26
N THR A 143 3.65 5.33 16.50
CA THR A 143 5.00 5.08 17.02
C THR A 143 5.60 6.39 17.48
N GLU A 144 5.82 6.53 18.77
CA GLU A 144 6.42 7.71 19.39
C GLU A 144 7.93 7.78 19.07
N LYS A 145 8.56 8.95 19.21
CA LYS A 145 9.99 9.15 18.91
C LYS A 145 10.92 8.23 19.70
N ASN A 146 10.49 7.77 20.88
CA ASN A 146 11.23 6.79 21.71
C ASN A 146 10.91 5.32 21.36
N GLY A 147 10.16 5.08 20.29
CA GLY A 147 9.75 3.73 19.85
C GLY A 147 8.54 3.13 20.57
N LYS A 148 7.99 3.81 21.60
CA LYS A 148 6.76 3.36 22.28
C LYS A 148 5.59 3.37 21.30
N ILE A 149 4.72 2.37 21.38
CA ILE A 149 3.46 2.31 20.64
C ILE A 149 2.34 2.90 21.48
N THR A 150 1.65 3.89 20.93
CA THR A 150 0.42 4.47 21.46
C THR A 150 -0.75 4.00 20.62
N VAL A 151 -1.72 3.32 21.22
CA VAL A 151 -2.99 2.96 20.56
C VAL A 151 -3.84 4.22 20.45
N LEU A 152 -4.28 4.53 19.23
CA LEU A 152 -5.13 5.68 18.93
C LEU A 152 -6.61 5.27 18.82
N ALA A 153 -6.87 4.09 18.24
CA ALA A 153 -8.19 3.48 18.17
C ALA A 153 -8.06 1.97 17.99
N ASP A 154 -8.86 1.18 18.69
CA ASP A 154 -8.99 -0.27 18.53
C ASP A 154 -10.46 -0.73 18.48
N SER A 155 -11.37 0.17 18.81
CA SER A 155 -12.79 -0.10 18.93
C SER A 155 -13.63 1.13 18.62
N PHE A 156 -14.87 0.91 18.22
CA PHE A 156 -15.89 1.93 18.09
C PHE A 156 -17.19 1.41 18.70
N GLU A 157 -17.82 2.21 19.61
CA GLU A 157 -19.03 1.83 20.36
C GLU A 157 -18.92 0.47 21.07
N GLY A 158 -17.74 0.21 21.66
CA GLY A 158 -17.48 -1.01 22.42
C GLY A 158 -17.23 -2.27 21.57
N LYS A 159 -17.21 -2.17 20.25
CA LYS A 159 -16.93 -3.25 19.31
C LYS A 159 -15.58 -3.04 18.65
N ARG A 160 -14.82 -4.10 18.44
CA ARG A 160 -13.53 -4.01 17.73
C ARG A 160 -13.70 -3.47 16.31
N LEU A 161 -12.71 -2.71 15.85
CA LEU A 161 -12.61 -2.32 14.45
C LEU A 161 -12.53 -3.56 13.56
N ASN A 162 -12.85 -3.43 12.27
CA ASN A 162 -12.77 -4.53 11.31
C ASN A 162 -11.30 -4.87 10.98
N ALA A 163 -10.71 -4.10 10.11
CA ALA A 163 -9.32 -4.25 9.67
C ALA A 163 -8.83 -2.91 9.12
N PRO A 164 -8.39 -1.95 9.97
CA PRO A 164 -7.93 -0.65 9.51
C PRO A 164 -6.98 -0.77 8.33
N ASN A 165 -7.24 -0.03 7.24
CA ASN A 165 -6.58 -0.25 5.95
C ASN A 165 -5.71 0.95 5.54
N ASP A 166 -6.27 2.01 5.00
CA ASP A 166 -5.51 3.20 4.59
C ASP A 166 -5.82 4.40 5.49
N ILE A 167 -4.91 5.39 5.55
CA ILE A 167 -4.90 6.39 6.61
C ILE A 167 -4.27 7.70 6.15
N VAL A 168 -4.87 8.82 6.56
CA VAL A 168 -4.36 10.17 6.32
C VAL A 168 -4.50 11.05 7.57
N VAL A 169 -3.62 12.05 7.70
CA VAL A 169 -3.65 13.04 8.76
C VAL A 169 -3.96 14.42 8.18
N LYS A 170 -5.02 15.03 8.67
CA LYS A 170 -5.44 16.37 8.25
C LYS A 170 -4.60 17.46 8.95
N SER A 171 -4.61 18.70 8.43
CA SER A 171 -3.85 19.83 8.99
C SER A 171 -4.26 20.21 10.42
N ASP A 172 -5.46 19.82 10.84
CA ASP A 172 -5.99 20.02 12.20
C ASP A 172 -5.59 18.92 13.20
N ASP A 173 -4.62 18.05 12.83
CA ASP A 173 -4.17 16.86 13.57
C ASP A 173 -5.21 15.74 13.69
N SER A 174 -6.39 15.84 13.05
CA SER A 174 -7.31 14.73 13.00
C SER A 174 -6.79 13.64 12.06
N ILE A 175 -7.04 12.38 12.43
CA ILE A 175 -6.61 11.18 11.72
C ILE A 175 -7.84 10.53 11.12
N TRP A 176 -7.79 10.23 9.82
CA TRP A 176 -8.90 9.62 9.09
C TRP A 176 -8.42 8.30 8.48
N PHE A 177 -9.21 7.24 8.67
CA PHE A 177 -8.82 5.92 8.19
C PHE A 177 -10.03 5.10 7.73
N THR A 178 -9.77 4.17 6.84
CA THR A 178 -10.73 3.21 6.31
C THR A 178 -10.67 1.90 7.07
N ASP A 179 -11.82 1.24 7.26
CA ASP A 179 -11.94 0.00 8.05
C ASP A 179 -12.74 -1.08 7.31
N PRO A 180 -12.20 -1.63 6.20
CA PRO A 180 -12.79 -2.72 5.45
C PRO A 180 -12.60 -4.09 6.14
N LEU A 181 -12.90 -5.17 5.40
CA LEU A 181 -12.82 -6.55 5.90
C LEU A 181 -11.57 -7.32 5.45
N PHE A 182 -10.66 -6.72 4.67
CA PHE A 182 -9.58 -7.46 4.00
C PHE A 182 -8.69 -8.23 4.98
N GLY A 183 -8.23 -7.60 6.06
CA GLY A 183 -7.34 -8.22 7.04
C GLY A 183 -7.97 -9.32 7.90
N ILE A 184 -9.28 -9.49 7.83
CA ILE A 184 -10.02 -10.57 8.52
C ILE A 184 -10.79 -11.49 7.57
N GLY A 185 -10.73 -11.23 6.26
CA GLY A 185 -11.42 -12.02 5.24
C GLY A 185 -10.75 -13.35 4.91
N GLY A 186 -9.45 -13.48 5.19
CA GLY A 186 -8.63 -14.65 4.83
C GLY A 186 -7.38 -14.79 5.69
N GLU A 187 -6.46 -15.66 5.22
CA GLU A 187 -5.19 -15.95 5.92
C GLU A 187 -3.97 -15.31 5.19
N TRP A 188 -4.21 -14.51 4.15
CA TRP A 188 -3.12 -13.92 3.36
C TRP A 188 -2.63 -12.59 3.94
N GLU A 189 -3.54 -11.68 4.24
CA GLU A 189 -3.21 -10.36 4.78
C GLU A 189 -3.39 -10.29 6.31
N GLY A 190 -3.51 -11.44 6.95
CA GLY A 190 -3.72 -11.52 8.38
C GLY A 190 -4.29 -12.86 8.79
N SER A 191 -5.19 -12.85 9.76
CA SER A 191 -5.88 -14.03 10.26
C SER A 191 -7.39 -13.86 10.12
N ARG A 192 -8.06 -14.90 9.63
CA ARG A 192 -9.52 -14.91 9.49
C ARG A 192 -10.21 -14.57 10.81
N GLY A 193 -11.15 -13.66 10.72
CA GLY A 193 -11.93 -13.21 11.87
C GLY A 193 -13.37 -12.85 11.49
N LYS A 194 -14.16 -12.53 12.50
CA LYS A 194 -15.53 -12.03 12.32
C LYS A 194 -15.56 -10.51 12.53
N SER A 195 -16.32 -9.81 11.70
CA SER A 195 -16.69 -8.42 11.97
C SER A 195 -17.56 -8.35 13.21
N GLU A 196 -17.27 -7.41 14.09
CA GLU A 196 -18.12 -7.01 15.21
C GLU A 196 -18.91 -5.73 14.86
N GLN A 197 -18.42 -4.96 13.88
CA GLN A 197 -19.10 -3.79 13.36
C GLN A 197 -20.25 -4.21 12.42
N ALA A 198 -21.32 -3.42 12.39
CA ALA A 198 -22.45 -3.67 11.50
C ALA A 198 -22.14 -3.36 10.03
N THR A 199 -21.20 -2.44 9.79
CA THR A 199 -20.81 -1.92 8.48
C THR A 199 -19.31 -1.78 8.39
N THR A 200 -18.81 -1.57 7.18
CA THR A 200 -17.44 -1.11 6.92
C THR A 200 -17.46 0.41 6.84
N ASN A 201 -16.56 1.08 7.55
CA ASN A 201 -16.67 2.51 7.79
C ASN A 201 -15.40 3.27 7.40
N VAL A 202 -15.56 4.58 7.24
CA VAL A 202 -14.46 5.52 7.38
C VAL A 202 -14.61 6.20 8.73
N TYR A 203 -13.53 6.20 9.50
CA TYR A 203 -13.49 6.82 10.82
C TYR A 203 -12.62 8.06 10.83
N ARG A 204 -12.95 8.97 11.75
CA ARG A 204 -12.15 10.13 12.13
C ARG A 204 -11.82 10.06 13.61
N ILE A 205 -10.56 10.20 13.95
CA ILE A 205 -10.07 10.42 15.31
C ILE A 205 -9.72 11.90 15.41
N ASP A 206 -10.37 12.65 16.27
CA ASP A 206 -10.04 14.05 16.48
C ASP A 206 -8.82 14.21 17.40
N LYS A 207 -8.32 15.44 17.55
CA LYS A 207 -7.15 15.73 18.39
C LYS A 207 -7.36 15.42 19.89
N SER A 208 -8.60 15.24 20.34
CA SER A 208 -8.90 14.81 21.71
C SER A 208 -8.85 13.28 21.86
N GLY A 209 -8.74 12.55 20.76
CA GLY A 209 -8.80 11.09 20.70
C GLY A 209 -10.21 10.52 20.54
N LYS A 210 -11.23 11.37 20.35
CA LYS A 210 -12.59 10.91 20.08
C LYS A 210 -12.69 10.34 18.67
N ILE A 211 -13.13 9.08 18.57
CA ILE A 211 -13.44 8.42 17.30
C ILE A 211 -14.89 8.66 16.89
N THR A 212 -15.11 8.87 15.61
CA THR A 212 -16.43 9.04 14.97
C THR A 212 -16.47 8.31 13.65
N ALA A 213 -17.53 7.56 13.36
CA ALA A 213 -17.79 7.01 12.03
C ALA A 213 -18.36 8.14 11.17
N VAL A 214 -17.60 8.56 10.14
CA VAL A 214 -17.97 9.71 9.29
C VAL A 214 -18.59 9.29 7.97
N ILE A 215 -18.31 8.06 7.50
CA ILE A 215 -18.94 7.46 6.32
C ILE A 215 -19.25 6.00 6.66
N THR A 216 -20.51 5.60 6.52
CA THR A 216 -21.01 4.26 6.91
C THR A 216 -21.73 3.53 5.79
N ASP A 217 -21.79 4.15 4.60
CA ASP A 217 -22.56 3.69 3.45
C ASP A 217 -21.67 3.32 2.23
N LEU A 218 -20.38 3.08 2.47
CA LEU A 218 -19.45 2.49 1.51
C LEU A 218 -19.17 1.03 1.86
N PHE A 219 -19.08 0.19 0.84
CA PHE A 219 -18.69 -1.20 1.00
C PHE A 219 -17.17 -1.34 0.87
N ASN A 220 -16.52 -1.87 1.90
CA ASN A 220 -15.08 -2.06 1.97
C ASN A 220 -14.28 -0.81 1.49
N PRO A 221 -14.39 0.34 2.19
CA PRO A 221 -13.60 1.52 1.86
C PRO A 221 -12.10 1.17 1.91
N ASN A 222 -11.34 1.59 0.87
CA ASN A 222 -9.93 1.30 0.71
C ASN A 222 -9.12 2.60 0.75
N GLY A 223 -8.44 3.00 -0.33
CA GLY A 223 -7.65 4.22 -0.38
C GLY A 223 -8.41 5.48 0.06
N ILE A 224 -7.73 6.38 0.76
CA ILE A 224 -8.28 7.63 1.30
C ILE A 224 -7.27 8.77 1.12
N ALA A 225 -7.73 9.93 0.65
CA ALA A 225 -6.92 11.14 0.54
C ALA A 225 -7.78 12.40 0.57
N PHE A 226 -7.18 13.52 1.02
CA PHE A 226 -7.79 14.84 0.91
C PHE A 226 -7.38 15.55 -0.39
N SER A 227 -8.22 16.51 -0.82
CA SER A 227 -7.80 17.53 -1.77
C SER A 227 -6.70 18.42 -1.18
N PRO A 228 -5.91 19.16 -2.01
CA PRO A 228 -4.83 20.02 -1.51
C PRO A 228 -5.29 21.08 -0.50
N ASP A 229 -6.52 21.57 -0.61
CA ASP A 229 -7.14 22.52 0.31
C ASP A 229 -7.90 21.87 1.45
N GLU A 230 -7.89 20.53 1.54
CA GLU A 230 -8.56 19.69 2.53
C GLU A 230 -10.08 19.90 2.63
N LYS A 231 -10.69 20.50 1.60
CA LYS A 231 -12.16 20.70 1.54
C LYS A 231 -12.90 19.52 0.95
N LYS A 232 -12.19 18.64 0.27
CA LYS A 232 -12.73 17.39 -0.24
C LYS A 232 -12.00 16.20 0.38
N LEU A 233 -12.77 15.15 0.66
CA LEU A 233 -12.26 13.83 1.00
C LEU A 233 -12.61 12.89 -0.15
N TYR A 234 -11.62 12.13 -0.60
CA TYR A 234 -11.80 11.10 -1.61
C TYR A 234 -11.61 9.73 -0.97
N VAL A 235 -12.50 8.79 -1.29
CA VAL A 235 -12.45 7.43 -0.73
C VAL A 235 -12.75 6.42 -1.84
N VAL A 236 -11.90 5.40 -1.95
CA VAL A 236 -12.16 4.25 -2.82
C VAL A 236 -13.20 3.35 -2.16
N GLU A 237 -14.26 3.01 -2.89
CA GLU A 237 -15.18 1.93 -2.52
C GLU A 237 -14.82 0.66 -3.29
N TRP A 238 -14.59 -0.43 -2.57
CA TRP A 238 -14.39 -1.74 -3.18
C TRP A 238 -15.68 -2.57 -3.09
N LYS A 239 -16.54 -2.39 -4.04
CA LYS A 239 -17.83 -3.09 -4.10
C LYS A 239 -17.75 -4.22 -5.12
N GLY A 240 -17.11 -5.34 -4.79
CA GLY A 240 -17.09 -6.54 -5.61
C GLY A 240 -17.06 -6.33 -7.13
N THR A 241 -16.79 -7.35 -7.92
CA THR A 241 -16.82 -7.22 -9.38
C THR A 241 -18.19 -6.71 -9.86
N PRO A 242 -18.26 -5.70 -10.77
CA PRO A 242 -17.14 -5.12 -11.52
C PRO A 242 -16.68 -3.75 -11.05
N ASN A 243 -17.32 -3.09 -10.08
CA ASN A 243 -17.19 -1.65 -9.89
C ASN A 243 -16.41 -1.27 -8.62
N ARG A 244 -15.19 -0.79 -8.79
CA ARG A 244 -14.50 0.04 -7.82
C ARG A 244 -14.63 1.48 -8.24
N SER A 245 -14.95 2.36 -7.30
CA SER A 245 -15.19 3.78 -7.57
C SER A 245 -14.45 4.64 -6.56
N ILE A 246 -14.10 5.87 -6.97
CA ILE A 246 -13.71 6.90 -6.00
C ILE A 246 -14.92 7.82 -5.79
N TRP A 247 -15.32 7.94 -4.54
CA TRP A 247 -16.33 8.88 -4.07
C TRP A 247 -15.67 10.14 -3.54
N SER A 248 -16.21 11.29 -3.85
CA SER A 248 -15.85 12.59 -3.33
C SER A 248 -16.89 13.06 -2.32
N PHE A 249 -16.43 13.62 -1.22
CA PHE A 249 -17.26 14.21 -0.16
C PHE A 249 -16.76 15.61 0.15
N ASP A 250 -17.65 16.53 0.52
CA ASP A 250 -17.28 17.79 1.13
C ASP A 250 -16.93 17.57 2.61
N VAL A 251 -15.85 18.18 3.07
CA VAL A 251 -15.41 18.12 4.46
C VAL A 251 -15.92 19.38 5.18
N ASN A 252 -16.80 19.18 6.14
CA ASN A 252 -17.40 20.27 6.92
C ASN A 252 -16.45 20.72 8.06
N ALA A 253 -16.64 21.93 8.54
CA ALA A 253 -15.82 22.51 9.62
C ALA A 253 -15.88 21.73 10.94
N ASP A 254 -16.96 21.02 11.20
CA ASP A 254 -17.15 20.17 12.37
C ASP A 254 -16.51 18.77 12.21
N GLY A 255 -15.91 18.49 11.04
CA GLY A 255 -15.30 17.21 10.73
C GLY A 255 -16.29 16.14 10.30
N THR A 256 -17.52 16.47 9.98
CA THR A 256 -18.46 15.62 9.24
C THR A 256 -18.23 15.74 7.74
N VAL A 257 -18.86 14.88 6.95
CA VAL A 257 -18.82 14.95 5.49
C VAL A 257 -20.22 15.07 4.90
N SER A 258 -20.30 15.65 3.69
CA SER A 258 -21.56 15.85 2.97
C SER A 258 -21.34 15.74 1.45
N ASN A 259 -22.40 15.88 0.65
CA ASN A 259 -22.36 15.94 -0.80
C ASN A 259 -21.58 14.80 -1.49
N LYS A 260 -21.92 13.54 -1.09
CA LYS A 260 -21.37 12.33 -1.70
C LYS A 260 -21.59 12.32 -3.22
N THR A 261 -20.51 12.28 -3.99
CA THR A 261 -20.55 12.27 -5.47
C THR A 261 -19.56 11.24 -6.01
N LYS A 262 -19.98 10.40 -6.96
CA LYS A 262 -19.05 9.50 -7.64
C LYS A 262 -18.16 10.34 -8.58
N LEU A 263 -16.85 10.36 -8.31
CA LEU A 263 -15.89 11.10 -9.10
C LEU A 263 -15.25 10.23 -10.19
N ILE A 264 -14.88 9.00 -9.84
CA ILE A 264 -14.21 8.07 -10.75
C ILE A 264 -14.93 6.72 -10.68
N ASP A 265 -15.15 6.12 -11.84
CA ASP A 265 -15.55 4.73 -11.99
C ASP A 265 -14.41 3.97 -12.67
N ALA A 266 -14.02 2.82 -12.12
CA ALA A 266 -12.98 1.98 -12.71
C ALA A 266 -13.48 1.23 -13.96
N ASP A 267 -14.72 1.48 -14.36
CA ASP A 267 -15.34 1.07 -15.63
C ASP A 267 -15.30 -0.45 -15.88
N GLY A 268 -15.45 -1.21 -14.82
CA GLY A 268 -15.57 -2.66 -14.87
C GLY A 268 -14.29 -3.41 -15.24
N THR A 269 -13.22 -2.74 -15.62
CA THR A 269 -11.98 -3.38 -16.09
C THR A 269 -10.79 -3.19 -15.15
N GLY A 270 -10.71 -2.04 -14.50
CA GLY A 270 -9.63 -1.70 -13.58
C GLY A 270 -9.99 -1.95 -12.12
N THR A 271 -8.96 -1.95 -11.29
CA THR A 271 -9.11 -1.92 -9.84
C THR A 271 -8.43 -0.69 -9.30
N LEU A 272 -9.19 0.10 -8.58
CA LEU A 272 -8.65 1.14 -7.72
C LEU A 272 -8.23 0.53 -6.38
N ASP A 273 -7.14 1.05 -5.80
CA ASP A 273 -6.64 0.65 -4.49
C ASP A 273 -6.23 1.90 -3.69
N GLY A 274 -5.02 1.99 -3.15
CA GLY A 274 -4.52 3.22 -2.56
C GLY A 274 -4.21 4.28 -3.61
N PHE A 275 -4.23 5.55 -3.22
CA PHE A 275 -3.95 6.68 -4.12
C PHE A 275 -3.43 7.90 -3.35
N ARG A 276 -2.83 8.84 -4.08
CA ARG A 276 -2.43 10.15 -3.53
C ARG A 276 -2.90 11.27 -4.45
N VAL A 277 -3.07 12.45 -3.86
CA VAL A 277 -3.44 13.67 -4.58
C VAL A 277 -2.23 14.56 -4.70
N ASP A 278 -2.01 15.14 -5.89
CA ASP A 278 -0.95 16.11 -6.09
C ASP A 278 -1.42 17.55 -5.84
N ARG A 279 -0.51 18.51 -5.88
CA ARG A 279 -0.81 19.94 -5.62
C ARG A 279 -1.78 20.57 -6.60
N ASP A 280 -1.89 20.01 -7.82
CA ASP A 280 -2.82 20.46 -8.83
C ASP A 280 -4.22 19.81 -8.66
N GLY A 281 -4.35 18.90 -7.69
CA GLY A 281 -5.59 18.18 -7.40
C GLY A 281 -5.78 16.91 -8.24
N ASN A 282 -4.77 16.46 -8.99
CA ASN A 282 -4.88 15.21 -9.72
C ASN A 282 -4.75 14.03 -8.76
N LEU A 283 -5.52 12.98 -9.03
CA LEU A 283 -5.51 11.73 -8.28
C LEU A 283 -4.59 10.73 -9.00
N TRP A 284 -3.51 10.36 -8.38
CA TRP A 284 -2.59 9.33 -8.82
C TRP A 284 -2.99 8.03 -8.12
N CYS A 285 -3.52 7.07 -8.88
CA CYS A 285 -4.23 5.92 -8.34
C CYS A 285 -3.49 4.63 -8.61
N GLY A 286 -3.26 3.83 -7.58
CA GLY A 286 -2.87 2.44 -7.72
C GLY A 286 -3.90 1.71 -8.57
N TRP A 287 -3.43 1.02 -9.62
CA TRP A 287 -4.28 0.46 -10.64
C TRP A 287 -3.82 -0.94 -11.04
N GLY A 288 -4.75 -1.79 -11.37
CA GLY A 288 -4.48 -3.09 -11.91
C GLY A 288 -5.69 -3.71 -12.57
N TYR A 289 -5.50 -4.88 -13.17
CA TYR A 289 -6.56 -5.64 -13.77
C TYR A 289 -7.44 -6.30 -12.69
N ASN A 290 -8.75 -6.21 -12.81
CA ASN A 290 -9.68 -6.74 -11.82
C ASN A 290 -10.20 -8.16 -12.14
N GLY A 291 -9.70 -8.82 -13.15
CA GLY A 291 -10.14 -10.14 -13.58
C GLY A 291 -11.43 -10.16 -14.40
N SER A 292 -12.07 -9.02 -14.66
CA SER A 292 -13.42 -8.96 -15.24
C SER A 292 -13.48 -8.92 -16.76
N PHE A 293 -12.37 -8.94 -17.48
CA PHE A 293 -12.36 -9.01 -18.95
C PHE A 293 -13.00 -10.25 -19.54
N GLN A 294 -13.85 -10.90 -18.78
CA GLN A 294 -14.28 -12.22 -19.16
C GLN A 294 -15.75 -12.25 -19.44
N ALA A 295 -16.04 -12.48 -20.71
CA ALA A 295 -17.38 -12.80 -21.15
C ALA A 295 -17.96 -14.05 -20.44
N THR A 296 -17.10 -14.92 -19.91
CA THR A 296 -17.53 -16.16 -19.23
C THR A 296 -16.60 -16.48 -18.06
N ALA A 297 -17.10 -16.24 -16.85
CA ALA A 297 -16.49 -16.80 -15.66
C ALA A 297 -16.90 -18.28 -15.55
N THR A 298 -15.94 -19.20 -15.58
CA THR A 298 -16.18 -20.61 -15.34
C THR A 298 -16.21 -20.85 -13.83
N ASP A 299 -17.31 -21.37 -13.33
CA ASP A 299 -17.42 -21.82 -11.94
C ASP A 299 -16.51 -23.06 -11.77
N ILE A 300 -15.52 -22.95 -10.88
CA ILE A 300 -14.59 -24.04 -10.56
C ILE A 300 -14.87 -24.68 -9.21
N GLY A 301 -16.03 -24.39 -8.62
CA GLY A 301 -16.47 -24.94 -7.34
C GLY A 301 -16.10 -24.07 -6.13
N GLY A 302 -16.77 -24.32 -5.02
CA GLY A 302 -16.52 -23.58 -3.76
C GLY A 302 -16.87 -22.10 -3.82
N GLY A 303 -17.72 -21.67 -4.75
CA GLY A 303 -18.05 -20.25 -4.96
C GLY A 303 -16.97 -19.47 -5.71
N MET A 304 -15.94 -20.14 -6.21
CA MET A 304 -14.85 -19.53 -6.98
C MET A 304 -15.15 -19.55 -8.47
N LYS A 305 -14.79 -18.47 -9.15
CA LYS A 305 -14.88 -18.36 -10.60
C LYS A 305 -13.47 -18.23 -11.19
N ALA A 306 -13.14 -19.15 -12.10
CA ALA A 306 -11.92 -19.01 -12.90
C ALA A 306 -12.19 -18.07 -14.07
N HIS A 307 -11.26 -17.19 -14.23
CA HIS A 307 -11.28 -16.22 -15.32
C HIS A 307 -10.10 -16.52 -16.25
N LEU A 308 -10.36 -16.80 -17.52
CA LEU A 308 -9.32 -16.92 -18.53
C LEU A 308 -9.04 -15.53 -19.13
N PRO A 309 -7.82 -15.02 -19.06
CA PRO A 309 -7.52 -13.67 -19.53
C PRO A 309 -7.64 -13.57 -21.05
N ASN A 310 -8.64 -12.80 -21.52
CA ASN A 310 -8.78 -12.44 -22.94
C ASN A 310 -8.02 -11.16 -23.31
N ALA A 311 -7.47 -10.46 -22.35
CA ALA A 311 -6.65 -9.26 -22.53
C ALA A 311 -5.31 -9.48 -21.87
N LYS A 312 -4.35 -8.68 -22.30
CA LYS A 312 -3.04 -8.63 -21.68
C LYS A 312 -3.18 -7.88 -20.35
N ALA A 313 -3.49 -8.63 -19.29
CA ALA A 313 -3.69 -8.10 -17.95
C ALA A 313 -2.50 -7.23 -17.51
N GLU A 314 -1.29 -7.67 -17.88
CA GLU A 314 -0.03 -6.96 -17.64
C GLU A 314 0.05 -5.57 -18.29
N GLU A 315 -0.75 -5.28 -19.31
CA GLU A 315 -0.81 -3.94 -19.92
C GLU A 315 -1.66 -2.96 -19.10
N MET A 316 -2.37 -3.45 -18.09
CA MET A 316 -3.27 -2.66 -17.26
C MET A 316 -2.72 -2.37 -15.85
N ASP A 317 -1.59 -2.98 -15.48
CA ASP A 317 -1.01 -2.83 -14.16
C ASP A 317 -0.15 -1.56 -14.07
N GLY A 318 -0.29 -0.82 -12.97
CA GLY A 318 0.51 0.37 -12.73
C GLY A 318 -0.21 1.48 -11.98
N VAL A 319 -0.04 2.72 -12.44
CA VAL A 319 -0.67 3.91 -11.84
C VAL A 319 -1.47 4.65 -12.90
N LYS A 320 -2.75 4.87 -12.63
CA LYS A 320 -3.62 5.68 -13.50
C LYS A 320 -3.85 7.04 -12.87
N VAL A 321 -3.65 8.08 -13.66
CA VAL A 321 -3.76 9.46 -13.19
C VAL A 321 -5.03 10.09 -13.73
N PHE A 322 -5.82 10.62 -12.81
CA PHE A 322 -7.05 11.35 -13.14
C PHE A 322 -6.92 12.81 -12.71
N ASN A 323 -7.48 13.71 -13.49
CA ASN A 323 -7.58 15.10 -13.06
C ASN A 323 -8.66 15.25 -11.95
N LYS A 324 -8.74 16.45 -11.36
CA LYS A 324 -9.70 16.78 -10.30
C LYS A 324 -11.17 16.56 -10.66
N ASP A 325 -11.48 16.46 -11.97
CA ASP A 325 -12.82 16.26 -12.50
C ASP A 325 -13.11 14.77 -12.85
N GLY A 326 -12.16 13.87 -12.54
CA GLY A 326 -12.29 12.43 -12.75
C GLY A 326 -11.93 11.94 -14.16
N LYS A 327 -11.40 12.82 -15.03
CA LYS A 327 -10.94 12.43 -16.36
C LYS A 327 -9.55 11.77 -16.27
N ALA A 328 -9.40 10.59 -16.87
CA ALA A 328 -8.09 9.95 -17.00
C ALA A 328 -7.17 10.76 -17.92
N ILE A 329 -5.99 11.12 -17.43
CA ILE A 329 -5.04 11.99 -18.15
C ILE A 329 -3.70 11.33 -18.42
N GLY A 330 -3.28 10.35 -17.58
CA GLY A 330 -2.00 9.66 -17.71
C GLY A 330 -2.06 8.24 -17.20
N PHE A 331 -1.08 7.43 -17.65
CA PHE A 331 -0.91 6.07 -17.15
C PHE A 331 0.58 5.72 -17.09
N ILE A 332 1.01 5.17 -15.96
CA ILE A 332 2.35 4.64 -15.75
C ILE A 332 2.20 3.13 -15.68
N ARG A 333 2.64 2.42 -16.72
CA ARG A 333 2.57 0.97 -16.75
C ARG A 333 3.72 0.37 -15.94
N LEU A 334 3.39 -0.56 -15.07
CA LEU A 334 4.34 -1.35 -14.28
C LEU A 334 4.21 -2.83 -14.64
N PRO A 335 5.23 -3.64 -14.39
CA PRO A 335 5.14 -5.09 -14.60
C PRO A 335 4.28 -5.80 -13.55
N GLU A 336 3.84 -5.07 -12.53
CA GLU A 336 3.06 -5.57 -11.41
C GLU A 336 1.94 -4.57 -11.07
N ARG A 337 0.83 -5.08 -10.57
CA ARG A 337 -0.25 -4.24 -10.04
C ARG A 337 0.27 -3.32 -8.94
N CYS A 338 -0.01 -2.04 -9.03
CA CYS A 338 0.26 -1.07 -7.98
C CYS A 338 -0.91 -1.05 -6.98
N ALA A 339 -0.62 -1.34 -5.72
CA ALA A 339 -1.61 -1.29 -4.65
C ALA A 339 -1.71 0.12 -4.04
N ASN A 340 -0.59 0.80 -3.81
CA ASN A 340 -0.56 2.12 -3.21
C ASN A 340 0.68 2.90 -3.65
N LEU A 341 0.70 4.20 -3.40
CA LEU A 341 1.82 5.05 -3.82
C LEU A 341 2.02 6.25 -2.88
N GLU A 342 3.20 6.87 -2.96
CA GLU A 342 3.55 8.02 -2.13
C GLU A 342 4.52 8.96 -2.87
N PHE A 343 4.34 10.26 -2.68
CA PHE A 343 5.28 11.27 -3.15
C PHE A 343 6.40 11.51 -2.14
N GLY A 344 7.64 11.31 -2.54
CA GLY A 344 8.80 11.50 -1.70
C GLY A 344 9.95 12.17 -2.43
N GLY A 345 11.15 11.99 -1.90
CA GLY A 345 12.34 12.66 -2.35
C GLY A 345 12.51 14.09 -1.78
N PRO A 346 13.70 14.67 -1.88
CA PRO A 346 13.99 16.01 -1.31
C PRO A 346 13.09 17.12 -1.84
N LYS A 347 12.58 16.98 -3.07
CA LYS A 347 11.66 17.93 -3.72
C LYS A 347 10.21 17.44 -3.70
N ARG A 348 9.92 16.24 -3.12
CA ARG A 348 8.60 15.61 -3.11
C ARG A 348 8.01 15.36 -4.51
N ASN A 349 8.87 15.14 -5.49
CA ASN A 349 8.55 14.86 -6.88
C ASN A 349 9.05 13.48 -7.35
N ARG A 350 9.43 12.62 -6.43
CA ARG A 350 9.71 11.21 -6.69
C ARG A 350 8.51 10.38 -6.26
N LEU A 351 7.81 9.83 -7.22
CA LEU A 351 6.66 8.96 -6.99
C LEU A 351 7.17 7.56 -6.67
N TYR A 352 6.86 7.05 -5.49
CA TYR A 352 7.10 5.68 -5.07
C TYR A 352 5.82 4.88 -5.24
N MET A 353 5.91 3.71 -5.86
CA MET A 353 4.78 2.87 -6.23
C MET A 353 4.98 1.48 -5.61
N ALA A 354 4.18 1.19 -4.58
CA ALA A 354 4.16 -0.11 -3.91
C ALA A 354 3.34 -1.09 -4.76
N SER A 355 4.01 -2.09 -5.31
CA SER A 355 3.41 -3.01 -6.28
C SER A 355 3.71 -4.44 -5.89
N CYS A 356 2.70 -5.27 -5.75
CA CYS A 356 2.79 -6.69 -5.35
C CYS A 356 4.10 -7.10 -4.63
N HIS A 357 5.18 -7.34 -5.39
CA HIS A 357 6.47 -7.83 -4.88
C HIS A 357 7.53 -6.74 -4.77
N SER A 358 7.30 -5.58 -5.38
CA SER A 358 8.36 -4.58 -5.59
C SER A 358 7.94 -3.17 -5.22
N LEU A 359 8.94 -2.36 -4.95
CA LEU A 359 8.82 -0.92 -4.84
C LEU A 359 9.45 -0.29 -6.08
N TYR A 360 8.64 0.43 -6.86
CA TYR A 360 9.11 1.20 -8.01
C TYR A 360 9.18 2.67 -7.67
N ALA A 361 9.99 3.42 -8.44
CA ALA A 361 10.10 4.87 -8.31
C ALA A 361 10.17 5.53 -9.69
N LEU A 362 9.64 6.75 -9.80
CA LEU A 362 9.69 7.57 -10.99
C LEU A 362 9.75 9.05 -10.58
N TYR A 363 10.66 9.82 -11.18
CA TYR A 363 10.61 11.27 -11.03
C TYR A 363 9.58 11.88 -11.97
N VAL A 364 8.76 12.79 -11.43
CA VAL A 364 7.67 13.48 -12.14
C VAL A 364 7.75 14.99 -11.88
N GLU A 365 7.17 15.81 -12.76
CA GLU A 365 7.00 17.26 -12.55
C GLU A 365 5.70 17.56 -11.78
N SER A 366 5.43 16.76 -10.74
CA SER A 366 4.36 16.99 -9.79
C SER A 366 4.85 16.74 -8.37
N HIS A 367 4.13 17.27 -7.40
CA HIS A 367 4.45 17.16 -5.98
C HIS A 367 3.21 16.69 -5.24
N GLY A 368 3.38 15.81 -4.25
CA GLY A 368 2.28 15.44 -3.38
C GLY A 368 1.67 16.65 -2.67
N ALA A 369 0.38 16.64 -2.49
CA ALA A 369 -0.36 17.72 -1.82
C ALA A 369 0.04 17.88 -0.35
N VAL A 370 0.46 16.79 0.33
CA VAL A 370 0.78 16.76 1.78
C VAL A 370 2.20 16.27 2.01
#